data_e64aa5057f0c368e7ef6102a25b63681
#
_entry.id   e64aa5057f0c368e7ef6102a25b63681
#
_cell.length_a   1.000
_cell.length_b   1.000
_cell.length_c   1.000
_cell.angle_alpha   90.00
_cell.angle_beta   90.00
_cell.angle_gamma   90.00
#
_symmetry.space_group_name_H-M   'P 1'
#
loop_
_entity.id
_entity.type
_entity.pdbx_description
1 polymer ?
#
loop_
_entity_poly.entity_id
_entity_poly.type
_entity_poly.pdbx_seq_one_letter_code
_entity_poly.pdbx_strand_id
1 'polypeptide(L)'
;MNRLMTAGLAAALLAAGAAWAAPAKTAADAKAAEDARSQHFKDMGKAWEPIANMLRRKIPYDAAVVDKQSAQVAEMSKKIPSLFEIDTRAFKDLKTESLDGIWSSVPDFNSKSEALTTALLALNEAARGGADAAAFTKSAAAVGKTCSACHDSYRVKKAD
;
A
#
# COMPACT_ATOMS: atom_id res chain seq x y z
N MET A 1 10.58 43.51 -52.32
CA MET A 1 11.56 42.78 -51.50
C MET A 1 10.98 42.60 -50.10
N ASN A 2 10.26 41.50 -49.88
CA ASN A 2 9.60 41.20 -48.61
C ASN A 2 10.48 40.24 -47.81
N ARG A 3 10.97 40.69 -46.65
CA ARG A 3 11.65 39.83 -45.67
C ARG A 3 10.60 39.32 -44.67
N LEU A 4 10.22 38.05 -44.77
CA LEU A 4 9.44 37.34 -43.78
C LEU A 4 10.36 36.95 -42.61
N MET A 5 10.16 37.62 -41.46
CA MET A 5 10.75 37.17 -40.18
C MET A 5 9.91 36.04 -39.61
N THR A 6 10.45 34.82 -39.60
CA THR A 6 9.88 33.67 -38.88
C THR A 6 10.37 33.76 -37.43
N ALA A 7 9.47 34.14 -36.54
CA ALA A 7 9.70 34.05 -35.11
C ALA A 7 9.48 32.57 -34.66
N GLY A 8 10.59 31.91 -34.32
CA GLY A 8 10.57 30.58 -33.73
C GLY A 8 10.11 30.64 -32.28
N LEU A 9 8.93 30.10 -31.99
CA LEU A 9 8.42 29.92 -30.64
C LEU A 9 9.09 28.65 -30.06
N ALA A 10 10.11 28.81 -29.21
CA ALA A 10 10.67 27.72 -28.44
C ALA A 10 9.73 27.42 -27.28
N ALA A 11 8.94 26.37 -27.41
CA ALA A 11 8.14 25.86 -26.30
C ALA A 11 9.05 25.12 -25.31
N ALA A 12 9.37 25.74 -24.19
CA ALA A 12 10.02 25.10 -23.06
C ALA A 12 9.00 24.16 -22.38
N LEU A 13 9.12 22.88 -22.64
CA LEU A 13 8.43 21.82 -21.90
C LEU A 13 9.01 21.77 -20.47
N LEU A 14 8.39 22.47 -19.54
CA LEU A 14 8.60 22.26 -18.11
C LEU A 14 8.06 20.87 -17.76
N ALA A 15 8.95 19.88 -17.73
CA ALA A 15 8.66 18.61 -17.09
C ALA A 15 8.52 18.84 -15.58
N ALA A 16 7.32 19.19 -15.14
CA ALA A 16 6.96 19.13 -13.73
C ALA A 16 6.92 17.65 -13.35
N GLY A 17 8.08 17.11 -12.97
CA GLY A 17 8.15 15.84 -12.25
C GLY A 17 7.38 16.03 -10.96
N ALA A 18 6.16 15.50 -10.89
CA ALA A 18 5.40 15.46 -9.66
C ALA A 18 6.26 14.71 -8.64
N ALA A 19 6.84 15.42 -7.68
CA ALA A 19 7.49 14.78 -6.54
C ALA A 19 6.41 13.99 -5.81
N TRP A 20 6.49 12.68 -5.90
CA TRP A 20 5.52 11.78 -5.26
C TRP A 20 5.48 11.95 -3.73
N ALA A 21 6.62 12.28 -3.12
CA ALA A 21 6.71 12.51 -1.69
C ALA A 21 7.48 13.80 -1.40
N ALA A 22 7.01 14.57 -0.42
CA ALA A 22 7.70 15.74 0.09
C ALA A 22 8.50 15.35 1.35
N PRO A 23 9.73 15.88 1.54
CA PRO A 23 10.46 15.70 2.79
C PRO A 23 9.66 16.21 3.99
N ALA A 24 9.68 15.48 5.09
CA ALA A 24 9.17 15.98 6.36
C ALA A 24 9.92 17.26 6.75
N LYS A 25 9.20 18.29 7.18
CA LYS A 25 9.78 19.60 7.50
C LYS A 25 10.42 19.64 8.87
N THR A 26 9.85 18.89 9.81
CA THR A 26 10.29 18.85 11.21
C THR A 26 10.32 17.41 11.73
N ALA A 27 11.01 17.17 12.84
CA ALA A 27 10.97 15.88 13.53
C ALA A 27 9.56 15.53 14.03
N ALA A 28 8.76 16.52 14.39
CA ALA A 28 7.37 16.33 14.78
C ALA A 28 6.50 15.85 13.59
N ASP A 29 6.68 16.44 12.40
CA ASP A 29 5.99 16.00 11.18
C ASP A 29 6.39 14.55 10.80
N ALA A 30 7.69 14.25 10.88
CA ALA A 30 8.19 12.92 10.61
C ALA A 30 7.61 11.88 11.57
N LYS A 31 7.55 12.22 12.87
CA LYS A 31 6.95 11.34 13.87
C LYS A 31 5.44 11.15 13.64
N ALA A 32 4.72 12.20 13.35
CA ALA A 32 3.28 12.14 13.06
C ALA A 32 2.99 11.26 11.84
N ALA A 33 3.79 11.36 10.78
CA ALA A 33 3.66 10.52 9.60
C ALA A 33 3.91 9.03 9.94
N GLU A 34 4.92 8.72 10.75
CA GLU A 34 5.21 7.34 11.17
C GLU A 34 4.14 6.78 12.11
N ASP A 35 3.64 7.58 13.06
CA ASP A 35 2.54 7.18 13.93
C ASP A 35 1.27 6.86 13.11
N ALA A 36 0.95 7.67 12.11
CA ALA A 36 -0.18 7.45 11.21
C ALA A 36 -0.03 6.14 10.41
N ARG A 37 1.16 5.86 9.85
CA ARG A 37 1.48 4.60 9.16
C ARG A 37 1.31 3.40 10.09
N SER A 38 1.96 3.47 11.25
CA SER A 38 1.93 2.41 12.26
C SER A 38 0.50 2.11 12.71
N GLN A 39 -0.30 3.14 12.99
CA GLN A 39 -1.70 2.97 13.39
C GLN A 39 -2.53 2.35 12.27
N HIS A 40 -2.38 2.85 11.04
CA HIS A 40 -3.11 2.33 9.88
C HIS A 40 -2.85 0.84 9.65
N PHE A 41 -1.58 0.41 9.66
CA PHE A 41 -1.25 -1.01 9.49
C PHE A 41 -1.68 -1.88 10.67
N LYS A 42 -1.68 -1.37 11.89
CA LYS A 42 -2.26 -2.07 13.06
C LYS A 42 -3.77 -2.30 12.87
N ASP A 43 -4.49 -1.30 12.42
CA ASP A 43 -5.94 -1.41 12.23
C ASP A 43 -6.27 -2.32 11.03
N MET A 44 -5.47 -2.25 9.97
CA MET A 44 -5.55 -3.16 8.84
C MET A 44 -5.31 -4.63 9.25
N GLY A 45 -4.31 -4.86 10.11
CA GLY A 45 -4.04 -6.18 10.70
C GLY A 45 -5.19 -6.72 11.54
N LYS A 46 -5.81 -5.87 12.38
CA LYS A 46 -7.01 -6.25 13.17
C LYS A 46 -8.19 -6.60 12.26
N ALA A 47 -8.43 -5.83 11.19
CA ALA A 47 -9.48 -6.13 10.23
C ALA A 47 -9.22 -7.44 9.46
N TRP A 48 -7.96 -7.76 9.19
CA TRP A 48 -7.56 -9.01 8.52
C TRP A 48 -7.60 -10.23 9.44
N GLU A 49 -7.50 -10.07 10.76
CA GLU A 49 -7.33 -11.16 11.73
C GLU A 49 -8.40 -12.28 11.64
N PRO A 50 -9.71 -11.99 11.50
CA PRO A 50 -10.71 -13.05 11.33
C PRO A 50 -10.44 -13.91 10.09
N ILE A 51 -10.09 -13.29 8.94
CA ILE A 51 -9.75 -14.02 7.71
C ILE A 51 -8.50 -14.88 7.91
N ALA A 52 -7.47 -14.33 8.55
CA ALA A 52 -6.26 -15.08 8.87
C ALA A 52 -6.52 -16.25 9.82
N ASN A 53 -7.45 -16.15 10.77
CA ASN A 53 -7.83 -17.21 11.67
C ASN A 53 -8.60 -18.33 10.94
N MET A 54 -9.48 -18.01 9.99
CA MET A 54 -10.12 -18.96 9.10
C MET A 54 -9.09 -19.69 8.21
N LEU A 55 -8.16 -18.94 7.61
CA LEU A 55 -7.09 -19.50 6.79
C LEU A 55 -6.20 -20.48 7.57
N ARG A 56 -5.90 -20.18 8.82
CA ARG A 56 -5.17 -21.06 9.75
C ARG A 56 -6.02 -22.13 10.39
N ARG A 57 -7.31 -22.26 10.01
CA ARG A 57 -8.28 -23.23 10.57
C ARG A 57 -8.48 -23.12 12.08
N LYS A 58 -8.26 -21.93 12.66
CA LYS A 58 -8.53 -21.64 14.08
C LYS A 58 -10.01 -21.42 14.35
N ILE A 59 -10.73 -20.94 13.35
CA ILE A 59 -12.18 -20.77 13.34
C ILE A 59 -12.76 -21.28 12.02
N PRO A 60 -14.05 -21.71 11.98
CA PRO A 60 -14.72 -22.11 10.75
C PRO A 60 -14.77 -21.00 9.70
N TYR A 61 -14.81 -21.38 8.43
CA TYR A 61 -15.05 -20.46 7.33
C TYR A 61 -16.46 -19.85 7.43
N ASP A 62 -16.54 -18.53 7.28
CA ASP A 62 -17.77 -17.73 7.23
C ASP A 62 -17.67 -16.73 6.10
N ALA A 63 -18.46 -16.95 5.03
CA ALA A 63 -18.43 -16.10 3.83
C ALA A 63 -18.85 -14.64 4.12
N ALA A 64 -19.81 -14.42 5.04
CA ALA A 64 -20.27 -13.08 5.37
C ALA A 64 -19.18 -12.28 6.11
N VAL A 65 -18.43 -12.92 6.99
CA VAL A 65 -17.27 -12.31 7.65
C VAL A 65 -16.18 -12.01 6.63
N VAL A 66 -15.89 -12.93 5.70
CA VAL A 66 -14.89 -12.70 4.64
C VAL A 66 -15.31 -11.54 3.74
N ASP A 67 -16.57 -11.48 3.29
CA ASP A 67 -17.10 -10.35 2.49
C ASP A 67 -16.86 -9.02 3.22
N LYS A 68 -17.35 -8.90 4.44
CA LYS A 68 -17.23 -7.66 5.22
C LYS A 68 -15.78 -7.25 5.45
N GLN A 69 -14.95 -8.17 5.91
CA GLN A 69 -13.58 -7.84 6.31
C GLN A 69 -12.67 -7.60 5.11
N SER A 70 -12.81 -8.36 4.02
CA SER A 70 -11.99 -8.13 2.81
C SER A 70 -12.33 -6.81 2.15
N ALA A 71 -13.62 -6.41 2.10
CA ALA A 71 -14.02 -5.08 1.63
C ALA A 71 -13.40 -3.97 2.48
N GLN A 72 -13.45 -4.09 3.81
CA GLN A 72 -12.85 -3.11 4.72
C GLN A 72 -11.34 -3.00 4.51
N VAL A 73 -10.62 -4.13 4.45
CA VAL A 73 -9.16 -4.13 4.23
C VAL A 73 -8.81 -3.59 2.84
N ALA A 74 -9.63 -3.85 1.81
CA ALA A 74 -9.45 -3.28 0.47
C ALA A 74 -9.55 -1.74 0.48
N GLU A 75 -10.53 -1.18 1.18
CA GLU A 75 -10.63 0.29 1.31
C GLU A 75 -9.44 0.88 2.10
N MET A 76 -8.94 0.17 3.09
CA MET A 76 -7.74 0.58 3.82
C MET A 76 -6.49 0.50 2.92
N SER A 77 -6.35 -0.54 2.11
CA SER A 77 -5.18 -0.72 1.23
C SER A 77 -5.02 0.40 0.21
N LYS A 78 -6.12 0.98 -0.29
CA LYS A 78 -6.10 2.13 -1.21
C LYS A 78 -5.44 3.37 -0.62
N LYS A 79 -5.37 3.48 0.71
CA LYS A 79 -4.75 4.61 1.41
C LYS A 79 -3.24 4.46 1.59
N ILE A 80 -2.68 3.26 1.33
CA ILE A 80 -1.25 3.00 1.57
C ILE A 80 -0.35 4.01 0.84
N PRO A 81 -0.51 4.31 -0.46
CA PRO A 81 0.38 5.27 -1.13
C PRO A 81 0.40 6.64 -0.44
N SER A 82 -0.77 7.19 -0.08
CA SER A 82 -0.85 8.52 0.53
C SER A 82 -0.20 8.61 1.91
N LEU A 83 -0.11 7.52 2.65
CA LEU A 83 0.60 7.49 3.93
C LEU A 83 2.11 7.71 3.79
N PHE A 84 2.66 7.50 2.60
CA PHE A 84 4.09 7.65 2.31
C PHE A 84 4.43 8.90 1.49
N GLU A 85 3.48 9.81 1.27
CA GLU A 85 3.73 11.10 0.62
C GLU A 85 4.64 12.03 1.45
N ILE A 86 4.84 11.75 2.74
CA ILE A 86 5.83 12.43 3.57
C ILE A 86 7.07 11.55 3.66
N ASP A 87 8.19 12.00 3.10
CA ASP A 87 9.50 11.32 3.19
C ASP A 87 10.16 11.63 4.53
N THR A 88 10.35 10.59 5.34
CA THR A 88 10.92 10.72 6.70
C THR A 88 12.40 10.34 6.79
N ARG A 89 13.07 10.01 5.68
CA ARG A 89 14.44 9.48 5.64
C ARG A 89 15.50 10.42 6.21
N ALA A 90 15.25 11.74 6.22
CA ALA A 90 16.16 12.72 6.80
C ALA A 90 16.28 12.61 8.33
N PHE A 91 15.32 11.99 9.01
CA PHE A 91 15.26 11.88 10.47
C PHE A 91 15.74 10.50 10.93
N LYS A 92 17.08 10.34 11.04
CA LYS A 92 17.72 9.04 11.30
C LYS A 92 17.44 8.46 12.70
N ASP A 93 17.08 9.30 13.66
CA ASP A 93 16.72 8.87 15.02
C ASP A 93 15.25 8.43 15.13
N LEU A 94 14.46 8.57 14.06
CA LEU A 94 13.08 8.15 14.02
C LEU A 94 13.00 6.61 14.02
N LYS A 95 12.31 6.05 15.01
CA LYS A 95 12.03 4.61 15.04
C LYS A 95 10.96 4.30 14.01
N THR A 96 11.33 3.60 12.96
CA THR A 96 10.45 3.21 11.86
C THR A 96 10.71 1.76 11.42
N GLU A 97 9.68 1.09 10.93
CA GLU A 97 9.80 -0.18 10.20
C GLU A 97 9.86 0.06 8.67
N SER A 98 9.76 1.29 8.20
CA SER A 98 9.76 1.65 6.77
C SER A 98 11.18 1.69 6.23
N LEU A 99 11.46 0.96 5.14
CA LEU A 99 12.76 0.99 4.47
C LEU A 99 12.84 2.14 3.47
N ASP A 100 14.03 2.68 3.27
CA ASP A 100 14.34 3.78 2.35
C ASP A 100 13.90 3.49 0.89
N GLY A 101 13.83 2.20 0.51
CA GLY A 101 13.38 1.72 -0.78
C GLY A 101 12.00 2.21 -1.20
N ILE A 102 11.11 2.51 -0.25
CA ILE A 102 9.77 3.04 -0.50
C ILE A 102 9.85 4.32 -1.36
N TRP A 103 10.75 5.23 -1.00
CA TRP A 103 10.93 6.52 -1.67
C TRP A 103 11.93 6.48 -2.83
N SER A 104 12.72 5.41 -2.93
CA SER A 104 13.67 5.23 -4.03
C SER A 104 13.08 4.42 -5.18
N SER A 105 12.03 3.64 -4.94
CA SER A 105 11.39 2.75 -5.92
C SER A 105 9.88 2.91 -5.92
N VAL A 106 9.40 4.16 -6.01
CA VAL A 106 7.98 4.53 -5.94
C VAL A 106 7.07 3.74 -6.90
N PRO A 107 7.41 3.54 -8.17
CA PRO A 107 6.55 2.78 -9.08
C PRO A 107 6.35 1.33 -8.61
N ASP A 108 7.40 0.66 -8.10
CA ASP A 108 7.30 -0.71 -7.59
C ASP A 108 6.51 -0.75 -6.26
N PHE A 109 6.73 0.21 -5.36
CA PHE A 109 5.95 0.32 -4.13
C PHE A 109 4.45 0.47 -4.41
N ASN A 110 4.07 1.37 -5.33
CA ASN A 110 2.68 1.58 -5.73
C ASN A 110 2.10 0.33 -6.40
N SER A 111 2.85 -0.32 -7.29
CA SER A 111 2.42 -1.56 -7.94
C SER A 111 2.14 -2.68 -6.92
N LYS A 112 2.95 -2.82 -5.87
CA LYS A 112 2.72 -3.79 -4.80
C LYS A 112 1.48 -3.43 -3.94
N SER A 113 1.24 -2.14 -3.71
CA SER A 113 0.02 -1.68 -3.02
C SER A 113 -1.23 -1.96 -3.85
N GLU A 114 -1.20 -1.71 -5.15
CA GLU A 114 -2.29 -2.02 -6.08
C GLU A 114 -2.55 -3.52 -6.18
N ALA A 115 -1.50 -4.34 -6.22
CA ALA A 115 -1.62 -5.80 -6.23
C ALA A 115 -2.34 -6.32 -4.98
N LEU A 116 -2.06 -5.74 -3.80
CA LEU A 116 -2.77 -6.07 -2.56
C LEU A 116 -4.26 -5.70 -2.68
N THR A 117 -4.56 -4.49 -3.14
CA THR A 117 -5.95 -4.04 -3.31
C THR A 117 -6.71 -4.96 -4.27
N THR A 118 -6.10 -5.31 -5.39
CA THR A 118 -6.68 -6.22 -6.39
C THR A 118 -6.96 -7.61 -5.80
N ALA A 119 -6.02 -8.17 -5.04
CA ALA A 119 -6.19 -9.48 -4.42
C ALA A 119 -7.30 -9.47 -3.34
N LEU A 120 -7.43 -8.37 -2.58
CA LEU A 120 -8.50 -8.19 -1.60
C LEU A 120 -9.87 -8.07 -2.24
N LEU A 121 -9.99 -7.33 -3.35
CA LEU A 121 -11.24 -7.21 -4.11
C LEU A 121 -11.64 -8.56 -4.72
N ALA A 122 -10.69 -9.34 -5.24
CA ALA A 122 -10.95 -10.68 -5.76
C ALA A 122 -11.42 -11.65 -4.66
N LEU A 123 -10.83 -11.57 -3.44
CA LEU A 123 -11.29 -12.33 -2.28
C LEU A 123 -12.72 -11.94 -1.88
N ASN A 124 -13.01 -10.64 -1.87
CA ASN A 124 -14.33 -10.10 -1.55
C ASN A 124 -15.39 -10.61 -2.55
N GLU A 125 -15.11 -10.51 -3.84
CA GLU A 125 -15.99 -10.97 -4.90
C GLU A 125 -16.24 -12.48 -4.83
N ALA A 126 -15.20 -13.27 -4.56
CA ALA A 126 -15.34 -14.71 -4.37
C ALA A 126 -16.27 -15.04 -3.18
N ALA A 127 -16.13 -14.35 -2.05
CA ALA A 127 -17.00 -14.57 -0.88
C ALA A 127 -18.47 -14.24 -1.20
N ARG A 128 -18.72 -13.13 -1.89
CA ARG A 128 -20.06 -12.72 -2.33
C ARG A 128 -20.65 -13.68 -3.37
N GLY A 129 -19.82 -14.27 -4.22
CA GLY A 129 -20.19 -15.27 -5.20
C GLY A 129 -20.44 -16.67 -4.63
N GLY A 130 -20.39 -16.85 -3.31
CA GLY A 130 -20.65 -18.14 -2.65
C GLY A 130 -19.48 -19.12 -2.74
N ALA A 131 -18.24 -18.62 -2.80
CA ALA A 131 -17.05 -19.48 -2.77
C ALA A 131 -17.08 -20.43 -1.57
N ASP A 132 -16.71 -21.70 -1.78
CA ASP A 132 -16.51 -22.66 -0.73
C ASP A 132 -15.20 -22.45 0.05
N ALA A 133 -14.97 -23.24 1.10
CA ALA A 133 -13.78 -23.12 1.94
C ALA A 133 -12.46 -23.38 1.18
N ALA A 134 -12.48 -24.16 0.09
CA ALA A 134 -11.29 -24.43 -0.71
C ALA A 134 -10.95 -23.22 -1.61
N ALA A 135 -11.94 -22.64 -2.29
CA ALA A 135 -11.79 -21.42 -3.08
C ALA A 135 -11.40 -20.22 -2.19
N PHE A 136 -12.01 -20.09 -1.00
CA PHE A 136 -11.60 -19.13 0.02
C PHE A 136 -10.12 -19.28 0.37
N THR A 137 -9.68 -20.49 0.72
CA THR A 137 -8.28 -20.73 1.11
C THR A 137 -7.30 -20.28 0.03
N LYS A 138 -7.60 -20.58 -1.24
CA LYS A 138 -6.78 -20.14 -2.39
C LYS A 138 -6.72 -18.62 -2.51
N SER A 139 -7.87 -17.94 -2.45
CA SER A 139 -7.95 -16.48 -2.60
C SER A 139 -7.33 -15.74 -1.42
N ALA A 140 -7.57 -16.20 -0.18
CA ALA A 140 -6.97 -15.61 1.02
C ALA A 140 -5.44 -15.81 1.06
N ALA A 141 -4.94 -16.97 0.61
CA ALA A 141 -3.50 -17.19 0.47
C ALA A 141 -2.86 -16.26 -0.58
N ALA A 142 -3.57 -15.93 -1.65
CA ALA A 142 -3.09 -14.95 -2.64
C ALA A 142 -2.91 -13.56 -2.01
N VAL A 143 -3.86 -13.10 -1.18
CA VAL A 143 -3.70 -11.85 -0.39
C VAL A 143 -2.47 -11.93 0.51
N GLY A 144 -2.28 -13.03 1.23
CA GLY A 144 -1.10 -13.23 2.08
C GLY A 144 0.23 -13.09 1.32
N LYS A 145 0.30 -13.60 0.08
CA LYS A 145 1.47 -13.45 -0.78
C LYS A 145 1.76 -11.99 -1.15
N THR A 146 0.73 -11.17 -1.43
CA THR A 146 0.93 -9.74 -1.72
C THR A 146 1.42 -8.99 -0.48
N CYS A 147 0.91 -9.30 0.71
CA CYS A 147 1.42 -8.75 1.96
C CYS A 147 2.92 -9.05 2.14
N SER A 148 3.31 -10.32 1.99
CA SER A 148 4.71 -10.75 2.13
C SER A 148 5.62 -10.10 1.10
N ALA A 149 5.22 -10.04 -0.18
CA ALA A 149 6.02 -9.46 -1.25
C ALA A 149 6.32 -7.96 -1.04
N CYS A 150 5.37 -7.20 -0.46
CA CYS A 150 5.60 -5.82 -0.08
C CYS A 150 6.51 -5.71 1.15
N HIS A 151 6.25 -6.49 2.20
CA HIS A 151 7.03 -6.50 3.44
C HIS A 151 8.49 -6.91 3.20
N ASP A 152 8.75 -7.87 2.32
CA ASP A 152 10.11 -8.31 2.00
C ASP A 152 10.96 -7.20 1.37
N SER A 153 10.34 -6.27 0.63
CA SER A 153 11.03 -5.18 -0.05
C SER A 153 11.10 -3.90 0.76
N TYR A 154 10.08 -3.61 1.58
CA TYR A 154 9.83 -2.27 2.10
C TYR A 154 9.68 -2.19 3.62
N ARG A 155 9.76 -3.31 4.33
CA ARG A 155 9.64 -3.34 5.78
C ARG A 155 10.87 -3.94 6.43
N VAL A 156 11.31 -3.36 7.54
CA VAL A 156 12.37 -3.93 8.39
C VAL A 156 11.95 -5.33 8.84
N LYS A 157 12.81 -6.32 8.58
CA LYS A 157 12.57 -7.69 9.08
C LYS A 157 12.70 -7.69 10.59
N LYS A 158 11.70 -8.25 11.28
CA LYS A 158 11.83 -8.49 12.72
C LYS A 158 12.88 -9.59 12.91
N ALA A 159 13.80 -9.38 13.85
CA ALA A 159 14.65 -10.46 14.32
C ALA A 159 13.73 -11.49 15.01
N ASP A 160 13.91 -12.76 14.63
CA ASP A 160 13.25 -13.90 15.26
C ASP A 160 13.71 -14.10 16.69
#